data_e429f838f3fa6732af21a396df656246
#
_entry.id   e429f838f3fa6732af21a396df656246
#
_cell.length_a   1.000
_cell.length_b   1.000
_cell.length_c   1.000
_cell.angle_alpha   90.00
_cell.angle_beta   90.00
_cell.angle_gamma   90.00
#
_symmetry.space_group_name_H-M   'P 1'
#
loop_
_entity.id
_entity.type
_entity.pdbx_description
1 polymer ?
#
loop_
_entity_poly.entity_id
_entity_poly.type
_entity_poly.pdbx_seq_one_letter_code
_entity_poly.pdbx_strand_id
1 'polypeptide(L)'
;RWELYKNAEKYLSSPVRRYGYIEKSAVNSNMVIAGETVLSEKTMLNPDRLITYAVYEKEFDGSLLIKELVDPEKQVRLELYDPKQFAQNGMADAASVALSFENSTDERIEEAVEEMLRKEWER
;
A
#
# COMPACT_ATOMS: atom_id res chain seq x y z
N ARG A 1 -17.63 -9.96 -9.25
CA ARG A 1 -16.97 -9.84 -7.96
C ARG A 1 -15.49 -9.64 -8.13
N TRP A 2 -14.65 -10.49 -7.55
CA TRP A 2 -13.22 -10.30 -7.70
C TRP A 2 -12.78 -10.41 -9.16
N GLU A 3 -13.41 -11.25 -9.96
CA GLU A 3 -13.14 -11.32 -11.39
C GLU A 3 -13.56 -10.05 -12.13
N LEU A 4 -14.69 -9.45 -11.72
CA LEU A 4 -15.11 -8.16 -12.26
C LEU A 4 -14.12 -7.07 -11.90
N TYR A 5 -13.59 -7.10 -10.68
CA TYR A 5 -12.56 -6.19 -10.26
C TYR A 5 -11.30 -6.33 -11.12
N LYS A 6 -10.86 -7.56 -11.36
CA LYS A 6 -9.70 -7.84 -12.21
C LYS A 6 -9.86 -7.29 -13.62
N ASN A 7 -11.08 -7.38 -14.17
CA ASN A 7 -11.37 -6.82 -15.49
C ASN A 7 -11.40 -5.31 -15.46
N ALA A 8 -11.95 -4.71 -14.41
CA ALA A 8 -12.01 -3.26 -14.23
C ALA A 8 -10.64 -2.65 -14.00
N GLU A 9 -9.73 -3.40 -13.39
CA GLU A 9 -8.35 -2.97 -13.10
C GLU A 9 -7.64 -2.42 -14.33
N LYS A 10 -7.99 -2.88 -15.51
CA LYS A 10 -7.42 -2.41 -16.77
C LYS A 10 -7.72 -0.93 -17.03
N TYR A 11 -8.78 -0.41 -16.42
CA TYR A 11 -9.25 0.96 -16.63
C TYR A 11 -8.97 1.87 -15.44
N LEU A 12 -8.42 1.31 -14.36
CA LEU A 12 -8.10 2.04 -13.16
C LEU A 12 -6.58 2.18 -13.04
N SER A 13 -6.13 3.25 -12.44
CA SER A 13 -4.71 3.47 -12.22
C SER A 13 -4.38 3.32 -10.72
N SER A 14 -3.11 2.98 -10.46
CA SER A 14 -2.61 2.96 -9.09
C SER A 14 -2.82 4.31 -8.40
N PRO A 15 -3.26 4.32 -7.13
CA PRO A 15 -3.35 5.56 -6.38
C PRO A 15 -1.99 6.11 -5.97
N VAL A 16 -0.93 5.34 -6.08
CA VAL A 16 0.42 5.75 -5.66
C VAL A 16 1.02 6.66 -6.71
N ARG A 17 1.30 7.92 -6.35
CA ARG A 17 1.92 8.90 -7.25
C ARG A 17 3.43 8.89 -7.13
N ARG A 18 3.92 8.79 -5.90
CA ARG A 18 5.36 8.74 -5.61
C ARG A 18 5.58 7.88 -4.40
N TYR A 19 6.79 7.38 -4.23
CA TYR A 19 7.17 6.71 -3.01
C TYR A 19 8.62 7.01 -2.67
N GLY A 20 8.96 6.77 -1.42
CA GLY A 20 10.31 6.89 -0.91
C GLY A 20 10.34 6.36 0.51
N TYR A 21 11.27 6.85 1.29
CA TYR A 21 11.47 6.40 2.65
C TYR A 21 11.54 7.60 3.59
N ILE A 22 11.14 7.39 4.82
CA ILE A 22 11.29 8.37 5.89
C ILE A 22 11.73 7.65 7.14
N GLU A 23 12.24 8.38 8.11
CA GLU A 23 12.59 7.81 9.39
C GLU A 23 11.31 7.40 10.15
N LYS A 24 11.38 6.31 10.91
CA LYS A 24 10.25 5.85 11.72
C LYS A 24 9.73 6.95 12.64
N SER A 25 10.62 7.77 13.16
CA SER A 25 10.23 8.88 14.05
C SER A 25 9.39 9.96 13.38
N ALA A 26 9.37 9.99 12.05
CA ALA A 26 8.58 10.95 11.28
C ALA A 26 7.15 10.47 10.99
N VAL A 27 6.83 9.23 11.31
CA VAL A 27 5.47 8.69 11.10
C VAL A 27 4.48 9.45 11.99
N ASN A 28 3.37 9.89 11.42
CA ASN A 28 2.37 10.67 12.13
C ASN A 28 0.95 10.15 11.85
N SER A 29 -0.04 10.80 12.48
CA SER A 29 -1.44 10.33 12.44
C SER A 29 -2.11 10.45 11.07
N ASN A 30 -1.53 11.18 10.12
CA ASN A 30 -2.04 11.26 8.75
C ASN A 30 -1.64 10.05 7.91
N MET A 31 -0.74 9.24 8.43
CA MET A 31 -0.21 8.06 7.73
C MET A 31 -0.91 6.80 8.20
N VAL A 32 -1.23 5.93 7.25
CA VAL A 32 -1.87 4.63 7.53
C VAL A 32 -1.04 3.53 6.88
N ILE A 33 -1.12 2.31 7.40
CA ILE A 33 -0.38 1.20 6.79
C ILE A 33 -0.93 0.91 5.39
N ALA A 34 -0.06 0.46 4.49
CA ALA A 34 -0.38 0.23 3.08
C ALA A 34 0.48 -0.90 2.52
N GLY A 35 0.35 -1.18 1.24
CA GLY A 35 1.22 -2.08 0.50
C GLY A 35 1.32 -3.47 1.11
N GLU A 36 2.52 -4.01 1.15
CA GLU A 36 2.77 -5.34 1.70
C GLU A 36 2.39 -5.46 3.17
N THR A 37 2.45 -4.37 3.92
CA THR A 37 2.07 -4.37 5.33
C THR A 37 0.58 -4.71 5.48
N VAL A 38 -0.28 -4.12 4.65
CA VAL A 38 -1.71 -4.47 4.63
C VAL A 38 -1.91 -5.91 4.19
N LEU A 39 -1.20 -6.35 3.16
CA LEU A 39 -1.30 -7.73 2.69
C LEU A 39 -0.93 -8.72 3.79
N SER A 40 0.13 -8.45 4.54
CA SER A 40 0.54 -9.35 5.62
C SER A 40 -0.48 -9.40 6.77
N GLU A 41 -1.20 -8.29 6.99
CA GLU A 41 -2.26 -8.24 8.00
C GLU A 41 -3.53 -9.00 7.56
N LYS A 42 -3.83 -9.01 6.27
CA LYS A 42 -5.09 -9.55 5.74
C LYS A 42 -4.95 -10.94 5.12
N THR A 43 -3.75 -11.43 4.92
CA THR A 43 -3.50 -12.72 4.26
C THR A 43 -2.43 -13.52 4.98
N MET A 44 -2.05 -14.65 4.41
CA MET A 44 -0.99 -15.50 4.93
C MET A 44 0.41 -15.05 4.51
N LEU A 45 0.51 -13.92 3.82
CA LEU A 45 1.81 -13.38 3.44
C LEU A 45 2.62 -13.01 4.68
N ASN A 46 3.87 -13.47 4.74
CA ASN A 46 4.75 -13.13 5.86
C ASN A 46 5.07 -11.63 5.84
N PRO A 47 5.05 -10.96 7.01
CA PRO A 47 5.37 -9.54 7.07
C PRO A 47 6.83 -9.28 6.70
N ASP A 48 7.07 -8.16 6.00
CA ASP A 48 8.41 -7.67 5.73
C ASP A 48 8.93 -6.92 6.97
N ARG A 49 10.24 -6.83 7.10
CA ARG A 49 10.88 -6.00 8.11
C ARG A 49 10.58 -4.52 7.85
N LEU A 50 10.45 -4.14 6.61
CA LEU A 50 10.13 -2.78 6.20
C LEU A 50 8.61 -2.58 6.24
N ILE A 51 8.16 -1.64 7.06
CA ILE A 51 6.75 -1.29 7.13
C ILE A 51 6.45 -0.27 6.03
N THR A 52 5.31 -0.43 5.37
CA THR A 52 4.85 0.51 4.34
C THR A 52 3.68 1.32 4.89
N TYR A 53 3.77 2.63 4.73
CA TYR A 53 2.71 3.58 5.05
C TYR A 53 2.27 4.32 3.79
N ALA A 54 1.07 4.88 3.85
CA ALA A 54 0.54 5.75 2.81
C ALA A 54 0.02 7.04 3.44
N VAL A 55 0.14 8.13 2.71
CA VAL A 55 -0.39 9.43 3.10
C VAL A 55 -0.90 10.15 1.85
N TYR A 56 -1.93 10.99 2.01
CA TYR A 56 -2.39 11.82 0.91
C TYR A 56 -1.27 12.78 0.51
N GLU A 57 -0.96 12.83 -0.79
CA GLU A 57 0.20 13.57 -1.27
C GLU A 57 0.20 15.05 -0.88
N LYS A 58 -0.99 15.66 -0.77
CA LYS A 58 -1.13 17.06 -0.38
C LYS A 58 -0.94 17.31 1.11
N GLU A 59 -0.86 16.26 1.91
CA GLU A 59 -0.62 16.34 3.35
C GLU A 59 0.84 16.04 3.72
N PHE A 60 1.71 15.89 2.73
CA PHE A 60 3.13 15.58 2.96
C PHE A 60 3.99 16.31 1.95
N ASP A 61 5.08 16.90 2.43
CA ASP A 61 6.07 17.52 1.55
C ASP A 61 6.95 16.44 0.92
N GLY A 62 6.70 16.14 -0.36
CA GLY A 62 7.43 15.11 -1.08
C GLY A 62 8.93 15.34 -1.17
N SER A 63 9.40 16.57 -0.95
CA SER A 63 10.85 16.85 -0.94
C SER A 63 11.55 16.23 0.26
N LEU A 64 10.79 15.82 1.28
CA LEU A 64 11.32 15.17 2.48
C LEU A 64 11.51 13.66 2.30
N LEU A 65 11.05 13.09 1.18
CA LEU A 65 11.27 11.67 0.90
C LEU A 65 12.74 11.38 0.66
N ILE A 66 13.21 10.32 1.30
CA ILE A 66 14.56 9.80 1.11
C ILE A 66 14.47 8.74 0.02
N LYS A 67 15.32 8.82 -0.99
CA LYS A 67 15.27 7.91 -2.14
C LYS A 67 15.82 6.53 -1.85
N GLU A 68 16.73 6.43 -0.88
CA GLU A 68 17.43 5.19 -0.60
C GLU A 68 17.03 4.59 0.74
N LEU A 69 16.81 3.29 0.75
CA LEU A 69 16.64 2.53 1.97
C LEU A 69 18.02 2.15 2.49
N VAL A 70 18.41 2.76 3.60
CA VAL A 70 19.71 2.52 4.22
C VAL A 70 19.58 1.50 5.36
N ASP A 71 18.53 1.64 6.19
CA ASP A 71 18.32 0.78 7.34
C ASP A 71 16.83 0.50 7.56
N PRO A 72 16.36 -0.72 7.24
CA PRO A 72 14.95 -1.07 7.40
C PRO A 72 14.45 -1.02 8.85
N GLU A 73 15.37 -1.02 9.83
CA GLU A 73 14.97 -0.93 11.23
C GLU A 73 14.73 0.50 11.68
N LYS A 74 15.26 1.48 10.95
CA LYS A 74 15.13 2.92 11.28
C LYS A 74 14.25 3.68 10.30
N GLN A 75 13.90 3.08 9.19
CA GLN A 75 13.14 3.72 8.13
C GLN A 75 11.86 2.95 7.85
N VAL A 76 10.89 3.63 7.25
CA VAL A 76 9.68 3.03 6.70
C VAL A 76 9.54 3.49 5.25
N ARG A 77 8.86 2.68 4.44
CA ARG A 77 8.47 3.08 3.10
C ARG A 77 7.23 3.96 3.21
N LEU A 78 7.21 5.07 2.48
CA LEU A 78 6.05 5.95 2.43
C LEU A 78 5.60 6.11 0.98
N GLU A 79 4.32 5.81 0.74
CA GLU A 79 3.68 5.99 -0.55
C GLU A 79 2.78 7.21 -0.50
N LEU A 80 2.92 8.12 -1.47
CA LEU A 80 2.08 9.30 -1.57
C LEU A 80 0.89 8.98 -2.47
N TYR A 81 -0.29 9.03 -1.91
CA TYR A 81 -1.53 8.64 -2.56
C TYR A 81 -2.34 9.83 -3.07
N ASP A 82 -2.99 9.62 -4.18
CA ASP A 82 -4.05 10.45 -4.71
C ASP A 82 -5.05 9.48 -5.35
N PRO A 83 -6.31 9.48 -4.99
CA PRO A 83 -7.04 10.47 -4.18
C PRO A 83 -6.88 10.28 -2.67
N LYS A 84 -7.40 11.26 -1.95
CA LYS A 84 -7.31 11.33 -0.49
C LYS A 84 -8.02 10.18 0.22
N GLN A 85 -9.17 9.75 -0.29
CA GLN A 85 -10.00 8.75 0.39
C GLN A 85 -9.57 7.34 0.01
N PHE A 86 -8.70 6.78 0.81
CA PHE A 86 -8.16 5.44 0.58
C PHE A 86 -8.00 4.63 1.88
N ALA A 87 -8.35 5.22 3.02
CA ALA A 87 -8.08 4.59 4.32
C ALA A 87 -9.34 4.07 4.99
N GLN A 88 -9.22 2.90 5.59
CA GLN A 88 -10.24 2.26 6.41
C GLN A 88 -9.58 1.62 7.62
N ASN A 89 -10.04 1.96 8.84
CA ASN A 89 -9.53 1.35 10.07
C ASN A 89 -8.01 1.46 10.22
N GLY A 90 -7.42 2.61 9.87
CA GLY A 90 -5.97 2.84 9.97
C GLY A 90 -5.15 2.17 8.89
N MET A 91 -5.78 1.63 7.85
CA MET A 91 -5.13 0.97 6.72
C MET A 91 -5.63 1.55 5.40
N ALA A 92 -4.79 1.47 4.37
CA ALA A 92 -5.27 1.69 3.00
C ALA A 92 -6.33 0.63 2.69
N ASP A 93 -7.39 1.00 1.97
CA ASP A 93 -8.44 0.05 1.62
C ASP A 93 -7.94 -1.02 0.63
N ALA A 94 -8.65 -2.15 0.58
CA ALA A 94 -8.24 -3.30 -0.22
C ALA A 94 -8.09 -2.97 -1.71
N ALA A 95 -9.00 -2.16 -2.26
CA ALA A 95 -8.94 -1.79 -3.67
C ALA A 95 -7.70 -0.95 -3.98
N SER A 96 -7.38 0.01 -3.11
CA SER A 96 -6.17 0.84 -3.26
C SER A 96 -4.90 0.02 -3.18
N VAL A 97 -4.84 -0.91 -2.22
CA VAL A 97 -3.68 -1.81 -2.07
C VAL A 97 -3.52 -2.68 -3.31
N ALA A 98 -4.61 -3.28 -3.80
CA ALA A 98 -4.58 -4.11 -5.00
C ALA A 98 -4.08 -3.33 -6.22
N LEU A 99 -4.59 -2.11 -6.42
CA LEU A 99 -4.16 -1.26 -7.53
C LEU A 99 -2.69 -0.86 -7.42
N SER A 100 -2.17 -0.71 -6.20
CA SER A 100 -0.77 -0.36 -5.99
C SER A 100 0.18 -1.45 -6.49
N PHE A 101 -0.32 -2.69 -6.65
CA PHE A 101 0.47 -3.82 -7.15
C PHE A 101 0.08 -4.22 -8.58
N GLU A 102 -0.60 -3.36 -9.33
CA GLU A 102 -1.09 -3.69 -10.68
C GLU A 102 0.01 -4.14 -11.65
N ASN A 103 1.23 -3.66 -11.45
CA ASN A 103 2.36 -4.00 -12.31
C ASN A 103 3.32 -5.02 -11.67
N SER A 104 2.94 -5.61 -10.54
CA SER A 104 3.78 -6.59 -9.86
C SER A 104 3.87 -7.89 -10.66
N THR A 105 5.07 -8.45 -10.74
CA THR A 105 5.32 -9.76 -11.33
C THR A 105 5.69 -10.80 -10.26
N ASP A 106 5.64 -10.41 -9.00
CA ASP A 106 5.92 -11.30 -7.87
C ASP A 106 4.68 -12.16 -7.60
N GLU A 107 4.77 -13.46 -7.89
CA GLU A 107 3.66 -14.39 -7.69
C GLU A 107 3.16 -14.43 -6.25
N ARG A 108 4.06 -14.29 -5.30
CA ARG A 108 3.71 -14.29 -3.89
C ARG A 108 2.80 -13.09 -3.54
N ILE A 109 3.09 -11.94 -4.12
CA ILE A 109 2.27 -10.73 -3.97
C ILE A 109 0.94 -10.90 -4.71
N GLU A 110 0.96 -11.42 -5.93
CA GLU A 110 -0.26 -11.62 -6.70
C GLU A 110 -1.23 -12.55 -5.99
N GLU A 111 -0.74 -13.65 -5.42
CA GLU A 111 -1.57 -14.58 -4.64
C GLU A 111 -2.15 -13.91 -3.41
N ALA A 112 -1.37 -13.09 -2.71
CA ALA A 112 -1.84 -12.37 -1.53
C ALA A 112 -2.92 -11.36 -1.90
N VAL A 113 -2.75 -10.61 -2.99
CA VAL A 113 -3.77 -9.68 -3.49
C VAL A 113 -5.07 -10.42 -3.81
N GLU A 114 -4.97 -11.56 -4.50
CA GLU A 114 -6.14 -12.39 -4.80
C GLU A 114 -6.87 -12.84 -3.53
N GLU A 115 -6.12 -13.33 -2.57
CA GLU A 115 -6.69 -13.78 -1.29
C GLU A 115 -7.40 -12.63 -0.58
N MET A 116 -6.77 -11.47 -0.51
CA MET A 116 -7.34 -10.28 0.14
C MET A 116 -8.66 -9.88 -0.53
N LEU A 117 -8.69 -9.76 -1.85
CA LEU A 117 -9.86 -9.35 -2.60
C LEU A 117 -10.99 -10.36 -2.46
N ARG A 118 -10.66 -11.64 -2.49
CA ARG A 118 -11.64 -12.71 -2.31
C ARG A 118 -12.30 -12.60 -0.95
N LYS A 119 -11.52 -12.40 0.11
CA LYS A 119 -12.06 -12.23 1.47
C LYS A 119 -12.96 -11.02 1.60
N GLU A 120 -12.61 -9.91 0.93
CA GLU A 120 -13.43 -8.69 0.97
C GLU A 120 -14.80 -8.90 0.32
N TRP A 121 -14.88 -9.71 -0.74
CA TRP A 121 -16.11 -9.89 -1.48
C TRP A 121 -16.94 -11.13 -1.10
N GLU A 122 -16.40 -12.00 -0.28
CA GLU A 122 -17.11 -13.17 0.22
C GLU A 122 -17.76 -12.96 1.59
N ARG A 123 -17.69 -11.76 2.11
CA ARG A 123 -18.32 -11.41 3.38
C ARG A 123 -19.83 -11.34 3.28
#